data_744910aca5afd253750ae15661ca6673
#
_entry.id   744910aca5afd253750ae15661ca6673
#
_cell.length_a   1.000
_cell.length_b   1.000
_cell.length_c   1.000
_cell.angle_alpha   90.00
_cell.angle_beta   90.00
_cell.angle_gamma   90.00
#
_symmetry.space_group_name_H-M   'P 1'
#
loop_
_entity.id
_entity.type
_entity.pdbx_description
1 polymer ?
#
loop_
_entity_poly.entity_id
_entity_poly.type
_entity_poly.pdbx_seq_one_letter_code
_entity_poly.pdbx_strand_id
1 'polypeptide(L)'
;GADVQVWAEGATLDELETRTRSELAPAPRLVLWTLPPGPSQYRAAIRRVEPQELIVFGQDAGLDEATPFLERLAGLVAFALNRRAGWLDLAAAAARLGHRPRTVEAGLAWLETGGQVRIVEREDGAWRLARGTGQHEAQAVDNTRLQLDALLAKTGAYREFLRTAPVEALLP
;
A
#
# COMPACT_ATOMS: atom_id res chain seq x y z
N GLY A 1 -8.60 21.36 -15.48
CA GLY A 1 -7.96 20.15 -14.92
C GLY A 1 -6.55 20.52 -14.48
N ALA A 2 -6.03 19.84 -13.49
CA ALA A 2 -4.65 20.09 -13.05
C ALA A 2 -3.68 19.66 -14.16
N ASP A 3 -2.69 20.50 -14.47
CA ASP A 3 -1.69 20.19 -15.49
C ASP A 3 -0.71 19.10 -15.03
N VAL A 4 -0.71 18.78 -13.73
CA VAL A 4 0.18 17.81 -13.11
C VAL A 4 -0.60 16.98 -12.10
N GLN A 5 -0.36 15.67 -12.09
CA GLN A 5 -0.76 14.76 -11.01
C GLN A 5 0.49 14.28 -10.27
N VAL A 6 0.47 14.37 -8.95
CA VAL A 6 1.55 13.85 -8.11
C VAL A 6 1.07 12.60 -7.40
N TRP A 7 1.59 11.45 -7.81
CA TRP A 7 1.29 10.16 -7.18
C TRP A 7 2.26 9.90 -6.03
N ALA A 8 1.71 9.89 -4.81
CA ALA A 8 2.46 9.56 -3.61
C ALA A 8 1.63 8.60 -2.74
N GLU A 9 2.20 7.47 -2.42
CA GLU A 9 1.61 6.46 -1.53
C GLU A 9 2.63 6.05 -0.46
N GLY A 10 2.17 5.80 0.76
CA GLY A 10 3.05 5.50 1.89
C GLY A 10 3.79 6.70 2.48
N ALA A 11 3.76 7.84 1.82
CA ALA A 11 4.37 9.09 2.28
C ALA A 11 3.33 10.22 2.26
N THR A 12 3.50 11.21 3.11
CA THR A 12 2.74 12.46 3.11
C THR A 12 3.69 13.61 2.79
N LEU A 13 3.22 14.56 1.99
CA LEU A 13 3.93 15.80 1.65
C LEU A 13 3.05 16.96 2.12
N ASP A 14 3.56 17.76 3.04
CA ASP A 14 2.78 18.86 3.64
C ASP A 14 2.58 20.04 2.69
N GLU A 15 3.44 20.18 1.67
CA GLU A 15 3.46 21.35 0.78
C GLU A 15 2.93 21.05 -0.65
N LEU A 16 2.64 19.80 -0.97
CA LEU A 16 2.19 19.38 -2.30
C LEU A 16 0.88 18.59 -2.22
N GLU A 17 -0.06 18.92 -3.12
CA GLU A 17 -1.25 18.12 -3.28
C GLU A 17 -0.87 16.77 -3.91
N THR A 18 -0.89 15.71 -3.10
CA THR A 18 -0.59 14.35 -3.53
C THR A 18 -1.86 13.54 -3.70
N ARG A 19 -1.80 12.57 -4.59
CA ARG A 19 -2.89 11.66 -4.91
C ARG A 19 -2.46 10.22 -4.71
N THR A 20 -3.37 9.41 -4.21
CA THR A 20 -3.24 7.96 -4.28
C THR A 20 -3.72 7.46 -5.64
N ARG A 21 -3.42 6.20 -5.96
CA ARG A 21 -3.80 5.57 -7.25
C ARG A 21 -5.29 5.67 -7.58
N SER A 22 -6.15 5.70 -6.57
CA SER A 22 -7.60 5.81 -6.74
C SER A 22 -8.08 7.23 -7.07
N GLU A 23 -7.27 8.25 -6.76
CA GLU A 23 -7.57 9.67 -6.90
C GLU A 23 -6.94 10.29 -8.15
N LEU A 24 -6.06 9.54 -8.84
CA LEU A 24 -5.46 9.99 -10.10
C LEU A 24 -6.54 10.29 -11.15
N ALA A 25 -6.32 11.32 -11.93
CA ALA A 25 -7.18 11.76 -13.02
C ALA A 25 -6.32 12.07 -14.26
N PRO A 26 -6.91 12.17 -15.47
CA PRO A 26 -6.19 12.53 -16.68
C PRO A 26 -5.43 13.84 -16.53
N ALA A 27 -4.14 13.85 -16.91
CA ALA A 27 -3.27 15.02 -16.88
C ALA A 27 -2.08 14.84 -17.82
N PRO A 28 -1.56 15.93 -18.43
CA PRO A 28 -0.41 15.84 -19.33
C PRO A 28 0.89 15.43 -18.64
N ARG A 29 0.98 15.60 -17.31
CA ARG A 29 2.17 15.24 -16.53
C ARG A 29 1.81 14.37 -15.34
N LEU A 30 2.59 13.30 -15.14
CA LEU A 30 2.53 12.44 -13.96
C LEU A 30 3.88 12.45 -13.24
N VAL A 31 3.85 12.81 -11.98
CA VAL A 31 5.00 12.74 -11.07
C VAL A 31 4.85 11.49 -10.22
N LEU A 32 5.79 10.57 -10.30
CA LEU A 32 5.94 9.46 -9.36
C LEU A 32 6.81 9.91 -8.20
N TRP A 33 6.18 10.39 -7.13
CA TRP A 33 6.92 10.77 -5.93
C TRP A 33 7.45 9.54 -5.20
N THR A 34 6.58 8.57 -4.93
CA THR A 34 6.96 7.22 -4.48
C THR A 34 6.75 6.22 -5.62
N LEU A 35 7.52 5.13 -5.60
CA LEU A 35 7.39 4.11 -6.64
C LEU A 35 6.18 3.19 -6.39
N PRO A 36 5.49 2.79 -7.46
CA PRO A 36 4.33 1.91 -7.37
C PRO A 36 4.71 0.53 -6.81
N PRO A 37 3.77 -0.17 -6.14
CA PRO A 37 4.03 -1.46 -5.51
C PRO A 37 4.07 -2.64 -6.48
N GLY A 38 3.83 -2.42 -7.75
CA GLY A 38 3.86 -3.49 -8.74
C GLY A 38 3.43 -3.05 -10.13
N PRO A 39 3.72 -3.88 -11.16
CA PRO A 39 3.50 -3.51 -12.56
C PRO A 39 2.01 -3.30 -12.90
N SER A 40 1.10 -3.98 -12.23
CA SER A 40 -0.34 -3.81 -12.46
C SER A 40 -0.82 -2.44 -12.02
N GLN A 41 -0.37 -1.97 -10.85
CA GLN A 41 -0.69 -0.65 -10.31
C GLN A 41 -0.09 0.46 -11.17
N TYR A 42 1.16 0.28 -11.59
CA TYR A 42 1.82 1.19 -12.50
C TYR A 42 1.06 1.35 -13.82
N ARG A 43 0.80 0.22 -14.51
CA ARG A 43 0.06 0.25 -15.79
C ARG A 43 -1.35 0.82 -15.64
N ALA A 44 -2.04 0.54 -14.52
CA ALA A 44 -3.36 1.10 -14.27
C ALA A 44 -3.31 2.63 -14.09
N ALA A 45 -2.29 3.15 -13.41
CA ALA A 45 -2.07 4.58 -13.23
C ALA A 45 -1.76 5.27 -14.56
N ILE A 46 -0.85 4.72 -15.37
CA ILE A 46 -0.52 5.26 -16.70
C ILE A 46 -1.76 5.31 -17.60
N ARG A 47 -2.57 4.23 -17.66
CA ARG A 47 -3.82 4.21 -18.43
C ARG A 47 -4.87 5.22 -17.94
N ARG A 48 -4.86 5.50 -16.63
CA ARG A 48 -5.82 6.43 -16.03
C ARG A 48 -5.45 7.89 -16.25
N VAL A 49 -4.16 8.20 -16.18
CA VAL A 49 -3.64 9.57 -16.29
C VAL A 49 -3.39 9.93 -17.75
N GLU A 50 -3.00 8.97 -18.59
CA GLU A 50 -2.60 9.16 -20.00
C GLU A 50 -1.55 10.29 -20.16
N PRO A 51 -0.45 10.24 -19.38
CA PRO A 51 0.51 11.33 -19.33
C PRO A 51 1.33 11.41 -20.62
N GLN A 52 1.66 12.63 -21.04
CA GLN A 52 2.63 12.90 -22.11
C GLN A 52 4.05 12.97 -21.55
N GLU A 53 4.18 13.31 -20.27
CA GLU A 53 5.45 13.43 -19.56
C GLU A 53 5.38 12.68 -18.23
N LEU A 54 6.41 11.88 -17.94
CA LEU A 54 6.59 11.14 -16.69
C LEU A 54 7.83 11.66 -15.97
N ILE A 55 7.66 12.12 -14.73
CA ILE A 55 8.74 12.56 -13.86
C ILE A 55 8.84 11.59 -12.68
N VAL A 56 10.03 11.02 -12.44
CA VAL A 56 10.24 10.01 -11.42
C VAL A 56 11.20 10.53 -10.35
N PHE A 57 10.69 10.77 -9.15
CA PHE A 57 11.52 11.03 -7.95
C PHE A 57 11.90 9.73 -7.25
N GLY A 58 10.99 8.78 -7.14
CA GLY A 58 11.25 7.46 -6.60
C GLY A 58 11.62 7.44 -5.12
N GLN A 59 11.08 8.37 -4.33
CA GLN A 59 11.35 8.44 -2.89
C GLN A 59 10.94 7.14 -2.20
N ASP A 60 11.77 6.72 -1.25
CA ASP A 60 11.47 5.56 -0.43
C ASP A 60 10.55 5.97 0.73
N ALA A 61 9.40 5.31 0.84
CA ALA A 61 8.47 5.51 1.96
C ALA A 61 8.89 4.76 3.24
N GLY A 62 9.90 3.90 3.15
CA GLY A 62 10.40 3.09 4.28
C GLY A 62 9.42 1.99 4.74
N LEU A 63 8.49 1.57 3.88
CA LEU A 63 7.43 0.61 4.23
C LEU A 63 7.60 -0.77 3.57
N ASP A 64 8.77 -1.05 2.99
CA ASP A 64 9.08 -2.36 2.37
C ASP A 64 9.64 -3.36 3.38
N GLU A 65 9.78 -2.96 4.64
CA GLU A 65 10.14 -3.81 5.77
C GLU A 65 8.94 -4.06 6.68
N ALA A 66 8.89 -5.24 7.32
CA ALA A 66 7.71 -5.66 8.07
C ALA A 66 7.43 -4.77 9.29
N THR A 67 8.44 -4.35 10.04
CA THR A 67 8.22 -3.55 11.26
C THR A 67 7.53 -2.22 10.96
N PRO A 68 8.08 -1.32 10.12
CA PRO A 68 7.42 -0.06 9.82
C PRO A 68 6.07 -0.25 9.08
N PHE A 69 5.96 -1.27 8.21
CA PHE A 69 4.70 -1.61 7.57
C PHE A 69 3.61 -1.98 8.59
N LEU A 70 3.92 -2.89 9.53
CA LEU A 70 2.99 -3.36 10.56
C LEU A 70 2.60 -2.26 11.54
N GLU A 71 3.53 -1.40 11.95
CA GLU A 71 3.24 -0.23 12.78
C GLU A 71 2.22 0.70 12.11
N ARG A 72 2.42 0.97 10.83
CA ARG A 72 1.52 1.82 10.05
C ARG A 72 0.16 1.14 9.83
N LEU A 73 0.14 -0.16 9.53
CA LEU A 73 -1.08 -0.94 9.41
C LEU A 73 -1.87 -0.98 10.73
N ALA A 74 -1.20 -1.18 11.87
CA ALA A 74 -1.83 -1.15 13.19
C ALA A 74 -2.50 0.21 13.47
N GLY A 75 -1.91 1.32 13.03
CA GLY A 75 -2.54 2.63 13.08
C GLY A 75 -3.84 2.73 12.28
N LEU A 76 -3.86 2.17 11.05
CA LEU A 76 -5.08 2.11 10.23
C LEU A 76 -6.15 1.20 10.85
N VAL A 77 -5.75 0.08 11.43
CA VAL A 77 -6.64 -0.83 12.17
C VAL A 77 -7.25 -0.12 13.39
N ALA A 78 -6.44 0.57 14.19
CA ALA A 78 -6.91 1.33 15.33
C ALA A 78 -7.92 2.42 14.91
N PHE A 79 -7.67 3.11 13.81
CA PHE A 79 -8.61 4.07 13.23
C PHE A 79 -9.93 3.41 12.81
N ALA A 80 -9.87 2.26 12.12
CA ALA A 80 -11.05 1.50 11.70
C ALA A 80 -11.89 1.07 12.91
N LEU A 81 -11.25 0.52 13.95
CA LEU A 81 -11.91 0.08 15.18
C LEU A 81 -12.60 1.25 15.93
N ASN A 82 -11.95 2.41 15.98
CA ASN A 82 -12.43 3.54 16.78
C ASN A 82 -13.41 4.47 16.02
N ARG A 83 -13.34 4.53 14.69
CA ARG A 83 -14.02 5.53 13.87
C ARG A 83 -14.91 4.94 12.77
N ARG A 84 -14.77 3.66 12.44
CA ARG A 84 -15.46 3.01 11.31
C ARG A 84 -16.15 1.69 11.69
N ALA A 85 -16.51 1.52 12.95
CA ALA A 85 -17.13 0.29 13.47
C ALA A 85 -16.35 -1.00 13.10
N GLY A 86 -15.03 -0.88 12.95
CA GLY A 86 -14.12 -1.96 12.56
C GLY A 86 -13.96 -2.17 11.06
N TRP A 87 -14.68 -1.47 10.19
CA TRP A 87 -14.56 -1.64 8.75
C TRP A 87 -13.27 -1.02 8.19
N LEU A 88 -12.49 -1.82 7.50
CA LEU A 88 -11.26 -1.45 6.81
C LEU A 88 -11.40 -1.76 5.31
N ASP A 89 -11.35 -0.73 4.47
CA ASP A 89 -11.24 -0.87 3.02
C ASP A 89 -9.79 -1.25 2.68
N LEU A 90 -9.62 -2.44 2.08
CA LEU A 90 -8.29 -3.00 1.77
C LEU A 90 -7.58 -2.23 0.67
N ALA A 91 -8.31 -1.73 -0.33
CA ALA A 91 -7.71 -0.96 -1.42
C ALA A 91 -7.24 0.42 -0.94
N ALA A 92 -8.05 1.10 -0.12
CA ALA A 92 -7.67 2.37 0.48
C ALA A 92 -6.51 2.21 1.47
N ALA A 93 -6.51 1.16 2.29
CA ALA A 93 -5.39 0.85 3.19
C ALA A 93 -4.11 0.55 2.41
N ALA A 94 -4.20 -0.25 1.34
CA ALA A 94 -3.08 -0.58 0.48
C ALA A 94 -2.48 0.65 -0.19
N ALA A 95 -3.31 1.57 -0.69
CA ALA A 95 -2.84 2.83 -1.26
C ALA A 95 -2.14 3.71 -0.22
N ARG A 96 -2.70 3.82 1.00
CA ARG A 96 -2.07 4.58 2.09
C ARG A 96 -0.74 4.00 2.57
N LEU A 97 -0.55 2.68 2.43
CA LEU A 97 0.69 1.99 2.77
C LEU A 97 1.66 1.91 1.58
N GLY A 98 1.23 2.31 0.37
CA GLY A 98 2.03 2.15 -0.84
C GLY A 98 2.24 0.68 -1.22
N HIS A 99 1.29 -0.20 -0.91
CA HIS A 99 1.35 -1.63 -1.16
C HIS A 99 0.14 -2.15 -1.93
N ARG A 100 0.06 -3.47 -2.12
CA ARG A 100 -1.07 -4.14 -2.75
C ARG A 100 -2.06 -4.63 -1.69
N PRO A 101 -3.36 -4.77 -2.00
CA PRO A 101 -4.35 -5.30 -1.06
C PRO A 101 -3.91 -6.62 -0.41
N ARG A 102 -3.34 -7.55 -1.19
CA ARG A 102 -2.82 -8.83 -0.68
C ARG A 102 -1.73 -8.68 0.39
N THR A 103 -0.93 -7.62 0.35
CA THR A 103 0.06 -7.34 1.40
C THR A 103 -0.61 -6.87 2.69
N VAL A 104 -1.68 -6.08 2.56
CA VAL A 104 -2.52 -5.68 3.71
C VAL A 104 -3.21 -6.89 4.33
N GLU A 105 -3.78 -7.78 3.52
CA GLU A 105 -4.38 -9.05 3.99
C GLU A 105 -3.38 -9.89 4.77
N ALA A 106 -2.14 -10.05 4.26
CA ALA A 106 -1.08 -10.77 4.97
C ALA A 106 -0.70 -10.12 6.30
N GLY A 107 -0.63 -8.79 6.34
CA GLY A 107 -0.40 -8.05 7.58
C GLY A 107 -1.54 -8.22 8.59
N LEU A 108 -2.80 -8.18 8.14
CA LEU A 108 -3.96 -8.44 8.99
C LEU A 108 -3.98 -9.88 9.52
N ALA A 109 -3.61 -10.87 8.70
CA ALA A 109 -3.47 -12.25 9.13
C ALA A 109 -2.39 -12.41 10.23
N TRP A 110 -1.27 -11.70 10.10
CA TRP A 110 -0.24 -11.67 11.14
C TRP A 110 -0.75 -11.03 12.44
N LEU A 111 -1.46 -9.90 12.37
CA LEU A 111 -2.07 -9.25 13.52
C LEU A 111 -3.13 -10.14 14.18
N GLU A 112 -3.88 -10.91 13.40
CA GLU A 112 -4.88 -11.86 13.90
C GLU A 112 -4.22 -13.05 14.62
N THR A 113 -3.22 -13.70 13.99
CA THR A 113 -2.49 -14.80 14.61
C THR A 113 -1.70 -14.36 15.85
N GLY A 114 -1.27 -13.10 15.90
CA GLY A 114 -0.68 -12.47 17.07
C GLY A 114 -1.67 -12.06 18.17
N GLY A 115 -2.97 -12.32 17.96
CA GLY A 115 -4.02 -12.04 18.94
C GLY A 115 -4.35 -10.56 19.12
N GLN A 116 -3.87 -9.68 18.24
CA GLN A 116 -4.07 -8.23 18.34
C GLN A 116 -5.43 -7.80 17.76
N VAL A 117 -5.88 -8.46 16.71
CA VAL A 117 -7.17 -8.25 16.08
C VAL A 117 -7.86 -9.58 15.82
N ARG A 118 -9.15 -9.52 15.52
CA ARG A 118 -9.95 -10.64 15.02
C ARG A 118 -10.69 -10.18 13.76
N ILE A 119 -10.57 -10.95 12.69
CA ILE A 119 -11.33 -10.71 11.47
C ILE A 119 -12.72 -11.32 11.66
N VAL A 120 -13.75 -10.47 11.73
CA VAL A 120 -15.14 -10.87 12.01
C VAL A 120 -15.89 -11.18 10.72
N GLU A 121 -15.61 -10.40 9.67
CA GLU A 121 -16.33 -10.49 8.42
C GLU A 121 -15.42 -10.11 7.26
N ARG A 122 -15.56 -10.81 6.13
CA ARG A 122 -14.84 -10.52 4.89
C ARG A 122 -15.86 -10.26 3.80
N GLU A 123 -15.93 -9.03 3.35
CA GLU A 123 -16.65 -8.64 2.14
C GLU A 123 -15.65 -8.37 1.01
N ASP A 124 -16.14 -8.30 -0.22
CA ASP A 124 -15.30 -7.98 -1.37
C ASP A 124 -14.69 -6.57 -1.22
N GLY A 125 -13.38 -6.54 -0.99
CA GLY A 125 -12.61 -5.31 -0.80
C GLY A 125 -12.66 -4.66 0.58
N ALA A 126 -13.53 -5.09 1.52
CA ALA A 126 -13.62 -4.54 2.87
C ALA A 126 -13.76 -5.62 3.94
N TRP A 127 -12.95 -5.51 5.01
CA TRP A 127 -12.99 -6.46 6.12
C TRP A 127 -13.40 -5.76 7.41
N ARG A 128 -14.25 -6.43 8.19
CA ARG A 128 -14.63 -5.97 9.51
C ARG A 128 -13.77 -6.63 10.57
N LEU A 129 -13.15 -5.79 11.37
CA LEU A 129 -12.21 -6.16 12.42
C LEU A 129 -12.82 -5.92 13.79
N ALA A 130 -12.41 -6.71 14.76
CA ALA A 130 -12.68 -6.50 16.19
C ALA A 130 -11.36 -6.58 16.96
N ARG A 131 -11.36 -6.13 18.21
CA ARG A 131 -10.21 -6.28 19.10
C ARG A 131 -9.91 -7.76 19.31
N GLY A 132 -8.65 -8.13 19.26
CA GLY A 132 -8.19 -9.49 19.54
C GLY A 132 -8.27 -9.84 21.03
N THR A 133 -8.02 -11.11 21.34
CA THR A 133 -8.05 -11.64 22.71
C THR A 133 -6.67 -11.66 23.39
N GLY A 134 -5.61 -11.31 22.65
CA GLY A 134 -4.22 -11.43 23.10
C GLY A 134 -3.66 -12.87 23.06
N GLN A 135 -4.49 -13.84 22.70
CA GLN A 135 -4.04 -15.24 22.57
C GLN A 135 -3.39 -15.42 21.19
N HIS A 136 -2.25 -16.09 21.15
CA HIS A 136 -1.52 -16.36 19.92
C HIS A 136 -0.91 -17.76 19.91
N GLU A 137 -0.68 -18.28 18.73
CA GLU A 137 0.04 -19.53 18.48
C GLU A 137 1.35 -19.19 17.74
N ALA A 138 2.49 -19.44 18.37
CA ALA A 138 3.80 -19.01 17.89
C ALA A 138 4.07 -19.48 16.44
N GLN A 139 3.79 -20.77 16.14
CA GLN A 139 4.01 -21.31 14.79
C GLN A 139 3.17 -20.61 13.72
N ALA A 140 1.92 -20.25 14.03
CA ALA A 140 1.04 -19.51 13.11
C ALA A 140 1.55 -18.08 12.89
N VAL A 141 2.04 -17.42 13.93
CA VAL A 141 2.65 -16.09 13.87
C VAL A 141 3.88 -16.11 12.93
N ASP A 142 4.77 -17.09 13.09
CA ASP A 142 5.96 -17.22 12.25
C ASP A 142 5.60 -17.48 10.80
N ASN A 143 4.63 -18.35 10.52
CA ASN A 143 4.19 -18.64 9.16
C ASN A 143 3.58 -17.40 8.46
N THR A 144 2.73 -16.67 9.15
CA THR A 144 2.14 -15.43 8.58
C THR A 144 3.17 -14.34 8.42
N ARG A 145 4.19 -14.27 9.28
CA ARG A 145 5.32 -13.37 9.13
C ARG A 145 6.13 -13.66 7.87
N LEU A 146 6.46 -14.92 7.62
CA LEU A 146 7.18 -15.32 6.40
C LEU A 146 6.40 -14.95 5.13
N GLN A 147 5.09 -15.12 5.12
CA GLN A 147 4.24 -14.73 3.99
C GLN A 147 4.26 -13.20 3.76
N LEU A 148 4.16 -12.42 4.83
CA LEU A 148 4.24 -10.96 4.75
C LEU A 148 5.60 -10.53 4.22
N ASP A 149 6.70 -11.03 4.79
CA ASP A 149 8.07 -10.69 4.38
C ASP A 149 8.30 -10.98 2.89
N ALA A 150 7.79 -12.10 2.37
CA ALA A 150 7.88 -12.43 0.95
C ALA A 150 7.15 -11.44 0.04
N LEU A 151 5.97 -10.94 0.47
CA LEU A 151 5.20 -9.94 -0.28
C LEU A 151 5.87 -8.56 -0.25
N LEU A 152 6.43 -8.16 0.88
CA LEU A 152 7.19 -6.92 1.04
C LEU A 152 8.46 -6.96 0.19
N ALA A 153 9.24 -8.03 0.27
CA ALA A 153 10.44 -8.24 -0.54
C ALA A 153 10.15 -8.17 -2.06
N LYS A 154 9.02 -8.75 -2.50
CA LYS A 154 8.59 -8.67 -3.90
C LYS A 154 8.28 -7.24 -4.34
N THR A 155 7.69 -6.42 -3.46
CA THR A 155 7.44 -5.00 -3.73
C THR A 155 8.74 -4.21 -3.78
N GLY A 156 9.63 -4.42 -2.80
CA GLY A 156 10.96 -3.78 -2.76
C GLY A 156 11.79 -4.10 -4.00
N ALA A 157 11.83 -5.37 -4.44
CA ALA A 157 12.53 -5.77 -5.66
C ALA A 157 11.97 -5.09 -6.92
N TYR A 158 10.65 -4.92 -7.02
CA TYR A 158 10.04 -4.20 -8.14
C TYR A 158 10.39 -2.70 -8.11
N ARG A 159 10.40 -2.08 -6.96
CA ARG A 159 10.81 -0.67 -6.79
C ARG A 159 12.28 -0.47 -7.15
N GLU A 160 13.14 -1.39 -6.73
CA GLU A 160 14.56 -1.35 -7.10
C GLU A 160 14.77 -1.50 -8.62
N PHE A 161 14.01 -2.40 -9.26
CA PHE A 161 13.99 -2.48 -10.73
C PHE A 161 13.59 -1.14 -11.36
N LEU A 162 12.54 -0.47 -10.86
CA LEU A 162 12.10 0.82 -11.41
C LEU A 162 13.13 1.94 -11.21
N ARG A 163 13.92 1.92 -10.13
CA ARG A 163 14.99 2.92 -9.89
C ARG A 163 16.14 2.77 -10.88
N THR A 164 16.40 1.57 -11.33
CA THR A 164 17.54 1.23 -12.21
C THR A 164 17.14 1.08 -13.68
N ALA A 165 15.85 0.97 -13.97
CA ALA A 165 15.36 0.81 -15.34
C ALA A 165 15.59 2.09 -16.17
N PRO A 166 15.96 1.95 -17.45
CA PRO A 166 16.03 3.10 -18.34
C PRO A 166 14.64 3.73 -18.50
N VAL A 167 14.60 5.06 -18.61
CA VAL A 167 13.33 5.82 -18.63
C VAL A 167 12.42 5.37 -19.79
N GLU A 168 13.02 4.96 -20.92
CA GLU A 168 12.33 4.45 -22.10
C GLU A 168 11.54 3.17 -21.81
N ALA A 169 11.94 2.39 -20.79
CA ALA A 169 11.22 1.18 -20.36
C ALA A 169 10.04 1.48 -19.42
N LEU A 170 9.90 2.72 -18.98
CA LEU A 170 8.85 3.16 -18.06
C LEU A 170 7.62 3.73 -18.79
N LEU A 171 7.78 4.18 -20.01
CA LEU A 171 6.67 4.63 -20.84
C LEU A 171 6.17 3.47 -21.71
N PRO A 172 4.85 3.31 -21.86
CA PRO A 172 4.27 2.25 -22.72
C PRO A 172 4.50 2.53 -24.20
#